data_9b82750cfefbb217fcef68a976ecf27b
#
_entry.id   9b82750cfefbb217fcef68a976ecf27b
#
_cell.length_a   1.000
_cell.length_b   1.000
_cell.length_c   1.000
_cell.angle_alpha   90.00
_cell.angle_beta   90.00
_cell.angle_gamma   90.00
#
_symmetry.space_group_name_H-M   'P 1'
#
loop_
_entity.id
_entity.type
_entity.pdbx_description
1 polymer ?
#
loop_
_entity_poly.entity_id
_entity_poly.type
_entity_poly.pdbx_seq_one_letter_code
_entity_poly.pdbx_strand_id
1 'polypeptide(L)'
;MRKTNAATGGKLLGLYLHIPFCVKKCAYCDFYSITDASLKADYTAALIRDIKAYGERCSGYTVDTVYIGGGTPTCLGAGYLSEILQAVGACFTIAENAEITVECNPESSDQAVLEAMHKHGVNRLSFGVQAAHDTELKRIGRIHDFAQAQAAVQLARRCGFTNISLDLMYGLPNQTQAQFLDSVTQCLTLNPQHLSCYGLKLEPATPMGRENPVLPDDDRQADTYLAMCRLLGRNGFEHYEISNFAKPGFRSRHNFKYWDLSDYLGLGPGAHSFLNGRRFAFARDIRAYISGESIPQDEEEVSDFRRQGEYLMVRLRTSDGADMHDLENRYHVSTAPYEQVFRMLEKHGLAAHEGTRWYLTEQGFLVSNSIINAVVEAGE
;
A
#
# COMPACT_ATOMS: atom_id res chain seq x y z
N MET A 1 7.51 18.01 -21.95
CA MET A 1 7.70 16.97 -22.98
C MET A 1 8.10 15.68 -22.26
N ARG A 2 7.25 14.63 -22.26
CA ARG A 2 7.61 13.32 -21.73
C ARG A 2 8.69 12.71 -22.61
N LYS A 3 9.79 12.25 -22.04
CA LYS A 3 10.76 11.41 -22.76
C LYS A 3 10.12 10.03 -22.94
N THR A 4 9.41 9.83 -24.04
CA THR A 4 8.93 8.51 -24.46
C THR A 4 10.07 7.83 -25.21
N ASN A 5 10.74 6.89 -24.56
CA ASN A 5 11.59 5.93 -25.26
C ASN A 5 10.86 4.58 -25.28
N ALA A 6 10.59 4.08 -26.47
CA ALA A 6 10.12 2.73 -26.70
C ALA A 6 11.12 1.71 -26.16
N ALA A 7 10.59 0.69 -25.46
CA ALA A 7 11.19 -0.62 -25.18
C ALA A 7 12.72 -0.72 -25.25
N THR A 8 13.43 -0.10 -24.33
CA THR A 8 14.78 -0.51 -23.97
C THR A 8 14.68 -1.38 -22.74
N GLY A 9 15.30 -2.57 -22.75
CA GLY A 9 15.26 -3.57 -21.67
C GLY A 9 15.94 -3.09 -20.38
N GLY A 10 15.55 -1.92 -19.87
CA GLY A 10 15.96 -1.36 -18.59
C GLY A 10 15.25 -2.08 -17.44
N LYS A 11 15.91 -2.13 -16.26
CA LYS A 11 15.29 -2.63 -15.03
C LYS A 11 14.06 -1.79 -14.68
N LEU A 12 13.00 -2.43 -14.19
CA LEU A 12 11.79 -1.73 -13.72
C LEU A 12 11.99 -1.20 -12.30
N LEU A 13 11.43 -0.02 -12.01
CA LEU A 13 11.52 0.64 -10.71
C LEU A 13 10.16 1.13 -10.23
N GLY A 14 9.79 0.82 -8.99
CA GLY A 14 8.72 1.51 -8.27
C GLY A 14 9.27 2.79 -7.62
N LEU A 15 8.55 3.91 -7.75
CA LEU A 15 8.90 5.15 -7.05
C LEU A 15 7.84 5.46 -6.00
N TYR A 16 8.21 5.47 -4.71
CA TYR A 16 7.38 5.88 -3.59
C TYR A 16 7.77 7.28 -3.11
N LEU A 17 6.80 8.17 -2.98
CA LEU A 17 7.00 9.51 -2.43
C LEU A 17 6.19 9.65 -1.15
N HIS A 18 6.86 9.85 -0.01
CA HIS A 18 6.22 9.98 1.28
C HIS A 18 5.88 11.43 1.58
N ILE A 19 4.60 11.77 1.63
CA ILE A 19 4.11 13.12 1.95
C ILE A 19 3.65 13.14 3.42
N PRO A 20 4.41 13.73 4.35
CA PRO A 20 4.15 13.60 5.78
C PRO A 20 3.13 14.61 6.33
N PHE A 21 2.19 15.10 5.54
CA PHE A 21 1.24 16.13 6.00
C PHE A 21 -0.16 15.54 6.15
N CYS A 22 -0.81 15.91 7.27
CA CYS A 22 -2.23 15.69 7.51
C CYS A 22 -2.88 16.96 8.04
N VAL A 23 -4.16 17.18 7.76
CA VAL A 23 -4.95 18.23 8.41
C VAL A 23 -5.08 17.93 9.92
N LYS A 24 -5.33 16.66 10.24
CA LYS A 24 -5.42 16.14 11.61
C LYS A 24 -4.90 14.70 11.63
N LYS A 25 -4.15 14.35 12.67
CA LYS A 25 -3.71 12.95 12.87
C LYS A 25 -4.84 12.12 13.47
N CYS A 26 -5.19 11.01 12.81
CA CYS A 26 -6.22 10.08 13.28
C CYS A 26 -5.76 9.35 14.55
N ALA A 27 -6.71 8.94 15.40
CA ALA A 27 -6.40 8.37 16.71
C ALA A 27 -5.64 7.02 16.64
N TYR A 28 -5.79 6.28 15.55
CA TYR A 28 -5.19 4.96 15.31
C TYR A 28 -3.90 4.98 14.50
N CYS A 29 -3.57 6.11 13.84
CA CYS A 29 -2.58 6.14 12.77
C CYS A 29 -1.15 6.21 13.33
N ASP A 30 -0.30 5.24 12.94
CA ASP A 30 1.13 5.18 13.26
C ASP A 30 2.03 5.69 12.11
N PHE A 31 1.47 6.01 10.96
CA PHE A 31 2.26 6.56 9.86
C PHE A 31 2.93 7.86 10.28
N TYR A 32 4.16 8.05 9.78
CA TYR A 32 4.87 9.31 10.01
C TYR A 32 4.15 10.45 9.34
N SER A 33 3.56 11.35 10.13
CA SER A 33 2.86 12.53 9.64
C SER A 33 2.86 13.65 10.67
N ILE A 34 2.78 14.88 10.17
CA ILE A 34 2.71 16.12 10.94
C ILE A 34 1.52 16.96 10.51
N THR A 35 1.13 17.92 11.34
CA THR A 35 0.04 18.87 11.05
C THR A 35 0.53 20.31 10.81
N ASP A 36 1.84 20.55 10.86
CA ASP A 36 2.44 21.86 10.63
C ASP A 36 2.50 22.16 9.11
N ALA A 37 1.50 22.88 8.64
CA ALA A 37 1.39 23.27 7.23
C ALA A 37 2.44 24.31 6.78
N SER A 38 3.13 25.01 7.71
CA SER A 38 4.14 26.01 7.38
C SER A 38 5.37 25.41 6.69
N LEU A 39 5.62 24.11 6.87
CA LEU A 39 6.76 23.39 6.30
C LEU A 39 6.52 22.88 4.87
N LYS A 40 5.33 23.05 4.29
CA LYS A 40 4.99 22.47 2.97
C LYS A 40 5.90 22.97 1.85
N ALA A 41 6.21 24.26 1.81
CA ALA A 41 7.06 24.84 0.77
C ALA A 41 8.49 24.29 0.84
N ASP A 42 9.11 24.36 2.02
CA ASP A 42 10.49 23.89 2.22
C ASP A 42 10.61 22.38 2.02
N TYR A 43 9.61 21.62 2.49
CA TYR A 43 9.53 20.19 2.26
C TYR A 43 9.43 19.86 0.76
N THR A 44 8.57 20.57 0.01
CA THR A 44 8.42 20.33 -1.44
C THR A 44 9.73 20.61 -2.18
N ALA A 45 10.42 21.69 -1.82
CA ALA A 45 11.74 22.01 -2.39
C ALA A 45 12.77 20.90 -2.08
N ALA A 46 12.78 20.38 -0.84
CA ALA A 46 13.66 19.28 -0.44
C ALA A 46 13.35 17.98 -1.18
N LEU A 47 12.07 17.61 -1.31
CA LEU A 47 11.67 16.42 -2.06
C LEU A 47 12.06 16.53 -3.56
N ILE A 48 11.87 17.69 -4.16
CA ILE A 48 12.27 17.94 -5.56
C ILE A 48 13.79 17.85 -5.71
N ARG A 49 14.58 18.32 -4.73
CA ARG A 49 16.03 18.15 -4.70
C ARG A 49 16.40 16.66 -4.76
N ASP A 50 15.76 15.84 -3.95
CA ASP A 50 16.02 14.40 -3.90
C ASP A 50 15.54 13.68 -5.18
N ILE A 51 14.37 14.06 -5.71
CA ILE A 51 13.87 13.56 -7.00
C ILE A 51 14.92 13.78 -8.11
N LYS A 52 15.57 14.95 -8.16
CA LYS A 52 16.63 15.26 -9.14
C LYS A 52 17.86 14.38 -8.91
N ALA A 53 18.36 14.32 -7.67
CA ALA A 53 19.56 13.58 -7.32
C ALA A 53 19.42 12.06 -7.58
N TYR A 54 18.27 11.48 -7.20
CA TYR A 54 18.02 10.06 -7.44
C TYR A 54 17.61 9.75 -8.89
N GLY A 55 17.00 10.69 -9.61
CA GLY A 55 16.75 10.55 -11.03
C GLY A 55 18.03 10.33 -11.84
N GLU A 56 19.12 11.03 -11.49
CA GLU A 56 20.44 10.81 -12.08
C GLU A 56 21.02 9.42 -11.72
N ARG A 57 20.94 9.04 -10.44
CA ARG A 57 21.42 7.72 -9.94
C ARG A 57 20.66 6.54 -10.55
N CYS A 58 19.38 6.71 -10.84
CA CYS A 58 18.49 5.70 -11.40
C CYS A 58 18.29 5.83 -12.92
N SER A 59 19.19 6.50 -13.64
CA SER A 59 19.06 6.74 -15.09
C SER A 59 18.98 5.47 -15.95
N GLY A 60 19.44 4.31 -15.43
CA GLY A 60 19.32 3.01 -16.09
C GLY A 60 17.98 2.27 -15.84
N TYR A 61 17.07 2.88 -15.07
CA TYR A 61 15.76 2.30 -14.74
C TYR A 61 14.64 2.94 -15.55
N THR A 62 13.58 2.16 -15.76
CA THR A 62 12.28 2.65 -16.23
C THR A 62 11.28 2.55 -15.07
N VAL A 63 10.72 3.69 -14.66
CA VAL A 63 9.69 3.73 -13.60
C VAL A 63 8.36 3.26 -14.17
N ASP A 64 7.89 2.11 -13.71
CA ASP A 64 6.62 1.52 -14.13
C ASP A 64 5.50 1.76 -13.11
N THR A 65 5.84 2.18 -11.90
CA THR A 65 4.86 2.62 -10.89
C THR A 65 5.37 3.83 -10.10
N VAL A 66 4.47 4.79 -9.85
CA VAL A 66 4.69 5.91 -8.91
C VAL A 66 3.58 5.86 -7.87
N TYR A 67 3.94 5.91 -6.60
CA TYR A 67 2.98 5.94 -5.50
C TYR A 67 3.28 7.12 -4.58
N ILE A 68 2.34 8.03 -4.43
CA ILE A 68 2.45 9.19 -3.55
C ILE A 68 1.50 8.96 -2.37
N GLY A 69 2.07 8.73 -1.19
CA GLY A 69 1.34 8.33 -0.01
C GLY A 69 1.94 8.86 1.29
N GLY A 70 1.54 8.27 2.42
CA GLY A 70 2.11 8.52 3.75
C GLY A 70 1.15 9.17 4.73
N GLY A 71 1.13 10.48 4.84
CA GLY A 71 0.11 11.22 5.59
C GLY A 71 -1.16 11.39 4.74
N THR A 72 -1.27 12.51 4.08
CA THR A 72 -2.37 12.83 3.16
C THR A 72 -1.82 13.71 2.03
N PRO A 73 -1.39 13.14 0.91
CA PRO A 73 -0.79 13.91 -0.19
C PRO A 73 -1.65 15.06 -0.69
N THR A 74 -2.96 14.89 -0.75
CA THR A 74 -3.91 15.93 -1.18
C THR A 74 -3.90 17.17 -0.28
N CYS A 75 -3.41 17.07 0.96
CA CYS A 75 -3.21 18.23 1.85
C CYS A 75 -2.15 19.21 1.35
N LEU A 76 -1.24 18.81 0.45
CA LEU A 76 -0.29 19.74 -0.15
C LEU A 76 -0.98 20.82 -1.00
N GLY A 77 -2.10 20.47 -1.62
CA GLY A 77 -2.80 21.30 -2.59
C GLY A 77 -2.26 21.18 -4.01
N ALA A 78 -3.01 21.71 -4.97
CA ALA A 78 -2.76 21.56 -6.40
C ALA A 78 -1.38 22.05 -6.86
N GLY A 79 -0.88 23.17 -6.29
CA GLY A 79 0.40 23.76 -6.66
C GLY A 79 1.58 22.84 -6.38
N TYR A 80 1.79 22.48 -5.13
CA TYR A 80 2.92 21.64 -4.73
C TYR A 80 2.85 20.23 -5.31
N LEU A 81 1.66 19.63 -5.43
CA LEU A 81 1.50 18.34 -6.12
C LEU A 81 1.90 18.43 -7.59
N SER A 82 1.54 19.52 -8.28
CA SER A 82 1.97 19.76 -9.67
C SER A 82 3.48 19.87 -9.80
N GLU A 83 4.15 20.61 -8.90
CA GLU A 83 5.60 20.75 -8.90
C GLU A 83 6.31 19.41 -8.71
N ILE A 84 5.85 18.59 -7.75
CA ILE A 84 6.41 17.26 -7.48
C ILE A 84 6.22 16.34 -8.71
N LEU A 85 5.00 16.26 -9.25
CA LEU A 85 4.70 15.41 -10.41
C LEU A 85 5.47 15.84 -11.66
N GLN A 86 5.66 17.15 -11.88
CA GLN A 86 6.51 17.67 -12.95
C GLN A 86 7.97 17.27 -12.75
N ALA A 87 8.49 17.37 -11.53
CA ALA A 87 9.87 16.97 -11.23
C ALA A 87 10.07 15.46 -11.47
N VAL A 88 9.13 14.62 -11.07
CA VAL A 88 9.17 13.17 -11.36
C VAL A 88 9.22 12.91 -12.86
N GLY A 89 8.32 13.51 -13.64
CA GLY A 89 8.28 13.33 -15.09
C GLY A 89 9.49 13.92 -15.84
N ALA A 90 10.19 14.88 -15.24
CA ALA A 90 11.40 15.46 -15.83
C ALA A 90 12.67 14.66 -15.52
N CYS A 91 12.74 14.03 -14.33
CA CYS A 91 13.96 13.41 -13.82
C CYS A 91 13.99 11.88 -14.05
N PHE A 92 12.85 11.22 -14.14
CA PHE A 92 12.77 9.78 -14.35
C PHE A 92 12.22 9.42 -15.74
N THR A 93 12.69 8.31 -16.28
CA THR A 93 12.05 7.69 -17.46
C THR A 93 10.81 6.94 -17.00
N ILE A 94 9.63 7.49 -17.28
CA ILE A 94 8.35 6.90 -16.89
C ILE A 94 7.83 6.02 -18.03
N ALA A 95 7.45 4.77 -17.71
CA ALA A 95 6.82 3.88 -18.68
C ALA A 95 5.50 4.48 -19.21
N GLU A 96 5.18 4.23 -20.47
CA GLU A 96 3.94 4.75 -21.08
C GLU A 96 2.68 4.28 -20.33
N ASN A 97 2.70 3.03 -19.85
CA ASN A 97 1.62 2.41 -19.08
C ASN A 97 1.86 2.43 -17.58
N ALA A 98 2.69 3.34 -17.05
CA ALA A 98 2.97 3.41 -15.62
C ALA A 98 1.69 3.62 -14.80
N GLU A 99 1.60 2.91 -13.67
CA GLU A 99 0.59 3.22 -12.65
C GLU A 99 1.09 4.41 -11.83
N ILE A 100 0.32 5.49 -11.78
CA ILE A 100 0.62 6.66 -10.95
C ILE A 100 -0.53 6.82 -9.95
N THR A 101 -0.27 6.43 -8.71
CA THR A 101 -1.24 6.43 -7.60
C THR A 101 -1.01 7.61 -6.67
N VAL A 102 -2.10 8.23 -6.20
CA VAL A 102 -2.08 9.21 -5.10
C VAL A 102 -3.09 8.81 -4.04
N GLU A 103 -2.66 8.79 -2.78
CA GLU A 103 -3.56 8.67 -1.63
C GLU A 103 -4.32 9.97 -1.40
N CYS A 104 -5.61 9.84 -1.14
CA CYS A 104 -6.56 10.93 -1.03
C CYS A 104 -7.35 10.81 0.26
N ASN A 105 -7.62 11.94 0.91
CA ASN A 105 -8.68 12.00 1.91
C ASN A 105 -9.86 12.83 1.38
N PRO A 106 -11.09 12.46 1.72
CA PRO A 106 -12.28 13.18 1.25
C PRO A 106 -12.24 14.68 1.47
N GLU A 107 -11.78 15.11 2.64
CA GLU A 107 -11.75 16.50 3.08
C GLU A 107 -10.70 17.38 2.38
N SER A 108 -9.75 16.79 1.68
CA SER A 108 -8.65 17.50 0.99
C SER A 108 -8.58 17.25 -0.51
N SER A 109 -9.59 16.59 -1.07
CA SER A 109 -9.65 16.22 -2.50
C SER A 109 -10.63 17.13 -3.24
N ASP A 110 -10.31 18.42 -3.29
CA ASP A 110 -11.10 19.40 -4.05
C ASP A 110 -10.86 19.30 -5.57
N GLN A 111 -11.68 20.02 -6.34
CA GLN A 111 -11.63 19.98 -7.80
C GLN A 111 -10.27 20.41 -8.35
N ALA A 112 -9.66 21.44 -7.79
CA ALA A 112 -8.36 21.95 -8.26
C ALA A 112 -7.24 20.93 -8.05
N VAL A 113 -7.24 20.23 -6.91
CA VAL A 113 -6.30 19.13 -6.62
C VAL A 113 -6.50 17.97 -7.57
N LEU A 114 -7.73 17.51 -7.78
CA LEU A 114 -8.04 16.38 -8.66
C LEU A 114 -7.69 16.68 -10.12
N GLU A 115 -8.06 17.87 -10.63
CA GLU A 115 -7.72 18.29 -12.00
C GLU A 115 -6.19 18.42 -12.20
N ALA A 116 -5.47 18.97 -11.21
CA ALA A 116 -4.02 19.05 -11.24
C ALA A 116 -3.37 17.66 -11.32
N MET A 117 -3.82 16.72 -10.49
CA MET A 117 -3.32 15.33 -10.51
C MET A 117 -3.60 14.65 -11.87
N HIS A 118 -4.83 14.77 -12.37
CA HIS A 118 -5.19 14.17 -13.67
C HIS A 118 -4.37 14.76 -14.81
N LYS A 119 -4.18 16.09 -14.84
CA LYS A 119 -3.35 16.81 -15.82
C LYS A 119 -1.90 16.29 -15.85
N HIS A 120 -1.35 15.93 -14.70
CA HIS A 120 0.02 15.41 -14.59
C HIS A 120 0.13 13.88 -14.69
N GLY A 121 -0.95 13.21 -15.09
CA GLY A 121 -0.96 11.80 -15.47
C GLY A 121 -1.16 10.85 -14.32
N VAL A 122 -1.63 11.32 -13.15
CA VAL A 122 -2.15 10.43 -12.11
C VAL A 122 -3.34 9.66 -12.71
N ASN A 123 -3.32 8.33 -12.58
CA ASN A 123 -4.32 7.45 -13.18
C ASN A 123 -4.99 6.50 -12.18
N ARG A 124 -4.56 6.50 -10.92
CA ARG A 124 -5.16 5.74 -9.83
C ARG A 124 -5.26 6.62 -8.57
N LEU A 125 -6.41 6.57 -7.88
CA LEU A 125 -6.61 7.23 -6.58
C LEU A 125 -6.94 6.19 -5.52
N SER A 126 -6.43 6.37 -4.27
CA SER A 126 -6.83 5.60 -3.10
C SER A 126 -7.45 6.52 -2.06
N PHE A 127 -8.75 6.35 -1.79
CA PHE A 127 -9.47 7.19 -0.84
C PHE A 127 -9.58 6.53 0.52
N GLY A 128 -9.06 7.19 1.55
CA GLY A 128 -9.21 6.78 2.94
C GLY A 128 -10.64 7.03 3.46
N VAL A 129 -11.59 6.17 3.12
CA VAL A 129 -12.99 6.24 3.57
C VAL A 129 -13.14 5.73 4.99
N GLN A 130 -12.54 4.59 5.30
CA GLN A 130 -12.44 3.88 6.57
C GLN A 130 -13.75 3.22 7.03
N ALA A 131 -14.90 3.90 7.01
CA ALA A 131 -16.20 3.37 7.36
C ALA A 131 -17.32 4.17 6.65
N ALA A 132 -18.53 3.60 6.54
CA ALA A 132 -19.71 4.31 6.06
C ALA A 132 -20.59 4.84 7.23
N HIS A 133 -20.26 4.52 8.47
CA HIS A 133 -20.98 4.99 9.65
C HIS A 133 -20.24 6.15 10.31
N ASP A 134 -20.88 7.32 10.40
CA ASP A 134 -20.26 8.54 10.95
C ASP A 134 -19.85 8.40 12.42
N THR A 135 -20.53 7.54 13.19
CA THR A 135 -20.16 7.22 14.57
C THR A 135 -18.82 6.51 14.63
N GLU A 136 -18.52 5.59 13.70
CA GLU A 136 -17.26 4.91 13.58
C GLU A 136 -16.17 5.87 13.12
N LEU A 137 -16.44 6.71 12.09
CA LEU A 137 -15.51 7.74 11.62
C LEU A 137 -15.09 8.69 12.74
N LYS A 138 -16.05 9.21 13.52
CA LYS A 138 -15.77 10.06 14.69
C LYS A 138 -14.95 9.33 15.75
N ARG A 139 -15.25 8.06 16.00
CA ARG A 139 -14.54 7.23 16.99
C ARG A 139 -13.07 7.06 16.67
N ILE A 140 -12.72 6.90 15.40
CA ILE A 140 -11.32 6.78 14.93
C ILE A 140 -10.64 8.12 14.65
N GLY A 141 -11.34 9.24 14.89
CA GLY A 141 -10.79 10.59 14.76
C GLY A 141 -10.76 11.16 13.34
N ARG A 142 -11.57 10.58 12.42
CA ARG A 142 -11.74 11.16 11.07
C ARG A 142 -12.53 12.47 11.15
N ILE A 143 -12.22 13.42 10.24
CA ILE A 143 -12.85 14.74 10.17
C ILE A 143 -13.94 14.82 9.08
N HIS A 144 -13.95 13.87 8.15
CA HIS A 144 -15.01 13.73 7.15
C HIS A 144 -16.11 12.80 7.64
N ASP A 145 -17.28 12.93 7.06
CA ASP A 145 -18.41 12.00 7.12
C ASP A 145 -18.52 11.17 5.83
N PHE A 146 -19.40 10.17 5.81
CA PHE A 146 -19.51 9.30 4.65
C PHE A 146 -20.10 10.04 3.42
N ALA A 147 -20.96 11.03 3.61
CA ALA A 147 -21.49 11.85 2.52
C ALA A 147 -20.37 12.65 1.82
N GLN A 148 -19.41 13.16 2.58
CA GLN A 148 -18.22 13.82 2.01
C GLN A 148 -17.36 12.82 1.23
N ALA A 149 -17.19 11.58 1.72
CA ALA A 149 -16.46 10.54 1.00
C ALA A 149 -17.14 10.20 -0.34
N GLN A 150 -18.48 10.06 -0.36
CA GLN A 150 -19.25 9.85 -1.57
C GLN A 150 -19.09 11.01 -2.56
N ALA A 151 -19.18 12.25 -2.07
CA ALA A 151 -19.02 13.44 -2.90
C ALA A 151 -17.62 13.54 -3.53
N ALA A 152 -16.56 13.23 -2.76
CA ALA A 152 -15.18 13.24 -3.23
C ALA A 152 -14.94 12.18 -4.32
N VAL A 153 -15.45 10.96 -4.17
CA VAL A 153 -15.36 9.90 -5.19
C VAL A 153 -16.11 10.30 -6.46
N GLN A 154 -17.32 10.86 -6.33
CA GLN A 154 -18.07 11.36 -7.48
C GLN A 154 -17.37 12.51 -8.20
N LEU A 155 -16.74 13.42 -7.45
CA LEU A 155 -15.94 14.51 -7.99
C LEU A 155 -14.73 13.95 -8.77
N ALA A 156 -14.01 12.98 -8.22
CA ALA A 156 -12.92 12.31 -8.90
C ALA A 156 -13.35 11.67 -10.22
N ARG A 157 -14.53 11.04 -10.25
CA ARG A 157 -15.12 10.51 -11.49
C ARG A 157 -15.37 11.62 -12.52
N ARG A 158 -15.95 12.76 -12.10
CA ARG A 158 -16.15 13.91 -13.00
C ARG A 158 -14.85 14.50 -13.53
N CYS A 159 -13.77 14.45 -12.74
CA CYS A 159 -12.41 14.84 -13.17
C CYS A 159 -11.72 13.80 -14.07
N GLY A 160 -12.39 12.68 -14.43
CA GLY A 160 -11.87 11.69 -15.38
C GLY A 160 -11.20 10.46 -14.78
N PHE A 161 -11.17 10.31 -13.45
CA PHE A 161 -10.57 9.12 -12.82
C PHE A 161 -11.47 7.90 -12.94
N THR A 162 -10.95 6.83 -13.51
CA THR A 162 -11.65 5.56 -13.72
C THR A 162 -11.12 4.44 -12.81
N ASN A 163 -9.91 4.55 -12.26
CA ASN A 163 -9.31 3.60 -11.33
C ASN A 163 -9.29 4.19 -9.92
N ILE A 164 -10.25 3.79 -9.09
CA ILE A 164 -10.43 4.29 -7.73
C ILE A 164 -10.42 3.11 -6.75
N SER A 165 -9.56 3.22 -5.74
CA SER A 165 -9.52 2.38 -4.54
C SER A 165 -10.23 3.07 -3.40
N LEU A 166 -10.93 2.29 -2.58
CA LEU A 166 -11.49 2.75 -1.30
C LEU A 166 -10.89 1.94 -0.17
N ASP A 167 -10.41 2.62 0.86
CA ASP A 167 -9.79 1.97 2.01
C ASP A 167 -10.80 1.93 3.15
N LEU A 168 -11.00 0.74 3.73
CA LEU A 168 -11.94 0.45 4.82
C LEU A 168 -11.22 -0.22 5.98
N MET A 169 -11.75 -0.04 7.19
CA MET A 169 -11.22 -0.66 8.40
C MET A 169 -12.28 -1.50 9.11
N TYR A 170 -11.93 -2.74 9.44
CA TYR A 170 -12.74 -3.61 10.30
C TYR A 170 -12.10 -3.80 11.68
N GLY A 171 -12.86 -4.36 12.61
CA GLY A 171 -12.39 -4.54 13.98
C GLY A 171 -12.33 -3.24 14.79
N LEU A 172 -13.08 -2.22 14.40
CA LEU A 172 -13.16 -0.95 15.14
C LEU A 172 -13.82 -1.15 16.51
N PRO A 173 -13.54 -0.27 17.50
CA PRO A 173 -14.19 -0.37 18.82
C PRO A 173 -15.70 -0.37 18.70
N ASN A 174 -16.34 -1.41 19.28
CA ASN A 174 -17.78 -1.68 19.23
C ASN A 174 -18.38 -1.95 17.85
N GLN A 175 -17.57 -2.11 16.81
CA GLN A 175 -18.06 -2.43 15.47
C GLN A 175 -18.59 -3.87 15.44
N THR A 176 -19.77 -4.04 14.88
CA THR A 176 -20.33 -5.36 14.58
C THR A 176 -19.99 -5.77 13.13
N GLN A 177 -19.99 -7.09 12.89
CA GLN A 177 -19.84 -7.62 11.53
C GLN A 177 -20.87 -7.00 10.57
N ALA A 178 -22.13 -6.86 10.99
CA ALA A 178 -23.17 -6.28 10.15
C ALA A 178 -22.87 -4.82 9.74
N GLN A 179 -22.36 -3.99 10.65
CA GLN A 179 -21.98 -2.61 10.36
C GLN A 179 -20.83 -2.54 9.38
N PHE A 180 -19.80 -3.39 9.55
CA PHE A 180 -18.69 -3.41 8.60
C PHE A 180 -19.13 -3.87 7.20
N LEU A 181 -19.92 -4.95 7.10
CA LEU A 181 -20.45 -5.43 5.81
C LEU A 181 -21.40 -4.42 5.14
N ASP A 182 -22.14 -3.65 5.93
CA ASP A 182 -22.93 -2.52 5.42
C ASP A 182 -22.01 -1.43 4.87
N SER A 183 -20.92 -1.08 5.57
CA SER A 183 -19.91 -0.14 5.05
C SER A 183 -19.31 -0.61 3.72
N VAL A 184 -18.96 -1.90 3.59
CA VAL A 184 -18.50 -2.47 2.31
C VAL A 184 -19.60 -2.34 1.24
N THR A 185 -20.84 -2.67 1.56
CA THR A 185 -21.97 -2.62 0.62
C THR A 185 -22.22 -1.19 0.13
N GLN A 186 -22.19 -0.21 1.02
CA GLN A 186 -22.34 1.20 0.66
C GLN A 186 -21.17 1.67 -0.22
N CYS A 187 -19.94 1.27 0.07
CA CYS A 187 -18.77 1.57 -0.76
C CYS A 187 -18.86 0.93 -2.16
N LEU A 188 -19.42 -0.28 -2.28
CA LEU A 188 -19.65 -0.93 -3.59
C LEU A 188 -20.60 -0.12 -4.49
N THR A 189 -21.54 0.66 -3.93
CA THR A 189 -22.41 1.55 -4.71
C THR A 189 -21.65 2.66 -5.45
N LEU A 190 -20.44 3.00 -4.97
CA LEU A 190 -19.54 3.98 -5.60
C LEU A 190 -18.74 3.38 -6.78
N ASN A 191 -18.99 2.11 -7.09
CA ASN A 191 -18.37 1.36 -8.17
C ASN A 191 -16.82 1.43 -8.17
N PRO A 192 -16.13 1.10 -7.06
CA PRO A 192 -14.68 1.10 -7.00
C PRO A 192 -14.10 -0.04 -7.86
N GLN A 193 -12.86 0.13 -8.31
CA GLN A 193 -12.08 -0.89 -8.99
C GLN A 193 -11.26 -1.73 -8.01
N HIS A 194 -11.03 -1.18 -6.81
CA HIS A 194 -10.19 -1.78 -5.79
C HIS A 194 -10.72 -1.44 -4.40
N LEU A 195 -10.56 -2.34 -3.44
CA LEU A 195 -10.86 -2.14 -2.04
C LEU A 195 -9.68 -2.62 -1.18
N SER A 196 -9.22 -1.75 -0.28
CA SER A 196 -8.28 -2.12 0.78
C SER A 196 -9.09 -2.26 2.08
N CYS A 197 -9.03 -3.43 2.72
CA CYS A 197 -9.80 -3.71 3.93
C CYS A 197 -8.83 -4.15 5.04
N TYR A 198 -8.50 -3.25 5.95
CA TYR A 198 -7.52 -3.48 7.00
C TYR A 198 -8.18 -3.77 8.35
N GLY A 199 -7.69 -4.79 9.06
CA GLY A 199 -8.01 -4.98 10.47
C GLY A 199 -7.36 -3.88 11.32
N LEU A 200 -8.12 -3.30 12.26
CA LEU A 200 -7.55 -2.33 13.20
C LEU A 200 -6.51 -3.02 14.08
N LYS A 201 -5.28 -2.52 14.06
CA LYS A 201 -4.23 -2.87 15.01
C LYS A 201 -3.99 -1.70 15.97
N LEU A 202 -4.02 -1.97 17.27
CA LEU A 202 -3.71 -0.97 18.28
C LEU A 202 -2.18 -0.83 18.42
N GLU A 203 -1.65 0.25 17.85
CA GLU A 203 -0.23 0.58 18.02
C GLU A 203 -0.02 1.38 19.31
N PRO A 204 0.85 0.92 20.24
CA PRO A 204 1.00 1.53 21.59
C PRO A 204 1.34 3.01 21.57
N ALA A 205 2.04 3.49 20.53
CA ALA A 205 2.43 4.89 20.38
C ALA A 205 1.28 5.82 19.98
N THR A 206 0.15 5.28 19.50
CA THR A 206 -1.00 6.07 19.05
C THR A 206 -1.91 6.46 20.22
N PRO A 207 -2.73 7.52 20.08
CA PRO A 207 -3.75 7.85 21.08
C PRO A 207 -4.69 6.68 21.39
N MET A 208 -5.15 5.96 20.35
CA MET A 208 -6.06 4.83 20.50
C MET A 208 -5.37 3.61 21.14
N GLY A 209 -4.09 3.37 20.83
CA GLY A 209 -3.31 2.32 21.49
C GLY A 209 -3.12 2.59 22.98
N ARG A 210 -2.90 3.86 23.38
CA ARG A 210 -2.83 4.25 24.80
C ARG A 210 -4.18 4.17 25.52
N GLU A 211 -5.28 4.46 24.83
CA GLU A 211 -6.63 4.29 25.35
C GLU A 211 -6.98 2.80 25.56
N ASN A 212 -6.43 1.93 24.69
CA ASN A 212 -6.66 0.49 24.69
C ASN A 212 -8.14 0.11 24.75
N PRO A 213 -8.98 0.57 23.81
CA PRO A 213 -10.42 0.28 23.82
C PRO A 213 -10.69 -1.19 23.59
N VAL A 214 -11.86 -1.66 24.04
CA VAL A 214 -12.31 -3.01 23.76
C VAL A 214 -12.61 -3.15 22.26
N LEU A 215 -11.91 -4.08 21.60
CA LEU A 215 -12.13 -4.48 20.21
C LEU A 215 -12.99 -5.76 20.15
N PRO A 216 -13.59 -6.07 18.99
CA PRO A 216 -14.11 -7.42 18.75
C PRO A 216 -13.02 -8.46 18.98
N ASP A 217 -13.36 -9.59 19.56
CA ASP A 217 -12.43 -10.70 19.76
C ASP A 217 -11.93 -11.29 18.41
N ASP A 218 -10.90 -12.13 18.47
CA ASP A 218 -10.25 -12.68 17.28
C ASP A 218 -11.24 -13.54 16.46
N ASP A 219 -12.13 -14.30 17.09
CA ASP A 219 -13.12 -15.11 16.38
C ASP A 219 -14.09 -14.24 15.59
N ARG A 220 -14.59 -13.17 16.20
CA ARG A 220 -15.48 -12.20 15.51
C ARG A 220 -14.77 -11.46 14.39
N GLN A 221 -13.49 -11.14 14.55
CA GLN A 221 -12.70 -10.52 13.50
C GLN A 221 -12.48 -11.50 12.35
N ALA A 222 -12.17 -12.77 12.62
CA ALA A 222 -12.05 -13.83 11.63
C ALA A 222 -13.37 -14.06 10.86
N ASP A 223 -14.50 -14.15 11.58
CA ASP A 223 -15.82 -14.27 10.95
C ASP A 223 -16.13 -13.07 10.04
N THR A 224 -15.78 -11.85 10.48
CA THR A 224 -15.96 -10.63 9.70
C THR A 224 -15.12 -10.67 8.43
N TYR A 225 -13.85 -11.06 8.54
CA TYR A 225 -12.94 -11.19 7.40
C TYR A 225 -13.47 -12.21 6.37
N LEU A 226 -13.86 -13.40 6.79
CA LEU A 226 -14.40 -14.43 5.88
C LEU A 226 -15.73 -13.99 5.24
N ALA A 227 -16.59 -13.29 5.99
CA ALA A 227 -17.83 -12.77 5.44
C ALA A 227 -17.58 -11.68 4.40
N MET A 228 -16.58 -10.82 4.62
CA MET A 228 -16.12 -9.82 3.66
C MET A 228 -15.56 -10.47 2.39
N CYS A 229 -14.67 -11.46 2.50
CA CYS A 229 -14.14 -12.18 1.35
C CYS A 229 -15.26 -12.74 0.46
N ARG A 230 -16.25 -13.40 1.09
CA ARG A 230 -17.44 -13.91 0.38
C ARG A 230 -18.27 -12.81 -0.28
N LEU A 231 -18.46 -11.67 0.40
CA LEU A 231 -19.22 -10.54 -0.13
C LEU A 231 -18.51 -9.95 -1.35
N LEU A 232 -17.22 -9.69 -1.27
CA LEU A 232 -16.43 -9.09 -2.34
C LEU A 232 -16.28 -10.04 -3.53
N GLY A 233 -16.05 -11.34 -3.29
CA GLY A 233 -16.01 -12.35 -4.34
C GLY A 233 -17.33 -12.42 -5.15
N ARG A 234 -18.50 -12.35 -4.49
CA ARG A 234 -19.81 -12.29 -5.16
C ARG A 234 -20.02 -11.01 -5.99
N ASN A 235 -19.27 -9.95 -5.67
CA ASN A 235 -19.30 -8.68 -6.41
C ASN A 235 -18.17 -8.56 -7.45
N GLY A 236 -17.48 -9.67 -7.78
CA GLY A 236 -16.49 -9.75 -8.85
C GLY A 236 -15.13 -9.20 -8.49
N PHE A 237 -14.79 -9.12 -7.21
CA PHE A 237 -13.46 -8.77 -6.75
C PHE A 237 -12.64 -10.03 -6.51
N GLU A 238 -11.41 -10.02 -6.99
CA GLU A 238 -10.37 -10.99 -6.66
C GLU A 238 -9.70 -10.59 -5.35
N HIS A 239 -9.61 -11.52 -4.40
CA HIS A 239 -8.80 -11.39 -3.20
C HIS A 239 -7.35 -11.71 -3.57
N TYR A 240 -6.53 -10.69 -3.89
CA TYR A 240 -5.22 -10.92 -4.48
C TYR A 240 -4.05 -10.86 -3.47
N GLU A 241 -4.27 -10.28 -2.30
CA GLU A 241 -3.34 -10.34 -1.16
C GLU A 241 -4.13 -10.09 0.15
N ILE A 242 -3.49 -10.26 1.28
CA ILE A 242 -4.12 -10.41 2.60
C ILE A 242 -5.18 -9.34 2.96
N SER A 243 -5.02 -8.10 2.49
CA SER A 243 -5.93 -6.98 2.81
C SER A 243 -6.58 -6.34 1.58
N ASN A 244 -6.17 -6.71 0.37
CA ASN A 244 -6.57 -6.02 -0.83
C ASN A 244 -7.36 -6.88 -1.81
N PHE A 245 -8.39 -6.26 -2.37
CA PHE A 245 -9.35 -6.84 -3.28
C PHE A 245 -9.47 -5.96 -4.52
N ALA A 246 -9.45 -6.55 -5.71
CA ALA A 246 -9.52 -5.80 -6.96
C ALA A 246 -10.42 -6.47 -7.98
N LYS A 247 -11.06 -5.68 -8.83
CA LYS A 247 -11.63 -6.21 -10.06
C LYS A 247 -10.49 -6.70 -10.97
N PRO A 248 -10.73 -7.67 -11.86
CA PRO A 248 -9.72 -8.17 -12.80
C PRO A 248 -9.00 -7.02 -13.52
N GLY A 249 -7.67 -7.03 -13.48
CA GLY A 249 -6.82 -6.00 -14.10
C GLY A 249 -6.62 -4.72 -13.28
N PHE A 250 -7.14 -4.62 -12.04
CA PHE A 250 -7.03 -3.42 -11.19
C PHE A 250 -6.26 -3.64 -9.88
N ARG A 251 -5.49 -4.73 -9.76
CA ARG A 251 -4.56 -4.91 -8.63
C ARG A 251 -3.60 -3.72 -8.55
N SER A 252 -3.24 -3.27 -7.33
CA SER A 252 -2.24 -2.21 -7.16
C SER A 252 -0.86 -2.74 -7.58
N ARG A 253 -0.35 -2.23 -8.70
CA ARG A 253 0.94 -2.67 -9.25
C ARG A 253 2.11 -2.22 -8.37
N HIS A 254 1.97 -1.03 -7.75
CA HIS A 254 3.02 -0.52 -6.86
C HIS A 254 3.12 -1.37 -5.59
N ASN A 255 1.99 -1.64 -4.91
CA ASN A 255 2.00 -2.46 -3.69
C ASN A 255 2.49 -3.87 -3.99
N PHE A 256 2.20 -4.39 -5.18
CA PHE A 256 2.64 -5.72 -5.57
C PHE A 256 4.17 -5.86 -5.64
N LYS A 257 4.91 -4.76 -5.91
CA LYS A 257 6.39 -4.77 -5.87
C LYS A 257 6.97 -5.15 -4.51
N TYR A 258 6.27 -4.85 -3.43
CA TYR A 258 6.68 -5.29 -2.09
C TYR A 258 6.51 -6.80 -1.92
N TRP A 259 5.48 -7.36 -2.55
CA TRP A 259 5.15 -8.79 -2.47
C TRP A 259 5.98 -9.67 -3.41
N ASP A 260 6.58 -9.12 -4.44
CA ASP A 260 7.43 -9.85 -5.39
C ASP A 260 8.93 -9.52 -5.26
N LEU A 261 9.30 -8.70 -4.27
CA LEU A 261 10.68 -8.26 -4.03
C LEU A 261 11.29 -7.52 -5.22
N SER A 262 10.48 -6.79 -5.97
CA SER A 262 10.95 -5.90 -7.04
C SER A 262 11.64 -4.65 -6.49
N ASP A 263 12.54 -4.07 -7.28
CA ASP A 263 13.21 -2.82 -6.94
C ASP A 263 12.21 -1.66 -6.77
N TYR A 264 12.32 -0.94 -5.66
CA TYR A 264 11.62 0.31 -5.42
C TYR A 264 12.49 1.32 -4.67
N LEU A 265 12.29 2.59 -4.98
CA LEU A 265 12.93 3.74 -4.37
C LEU A 265 11.91 4.57 -3.62
N GLY A 266 12.12 4.76 -2.32
CA GLY A 266 11.32 5.65 -1.48
C GLY A 266 12.05 6.97 -1.23
N LEU A 267 11.37 8.09 -1.45
CA LEU A 267 11.87 9.44 -1.16
C LEU A 267 10.95 10.14 -0.17
N GLY A 268 11.54 10.92 0.72
CA GLY A 268 10.82 11.62 1.79
C GLY A 268 11.09 11.01 3.17
N PRO A 269 10.83 11.75 4.27
CA PRO A 269 11.14 11.31 5.62
C PRO A 269 10.29 10.08 6.02
N GLY A 270 10.94 9.01 6.46
CA GLY A 270 10.30 7.73 6.77
C GLY A 270 10.07 6.82 5.57
N ALA A 271 10.48 7.21 4.37
CA ALA A 271 10.37 6.36 3.19
C ALA A 271 11.45 5.27 3.19
N HIS A 272 11.05 4.05 2.87
CA HIS A 272 11.92 2.88 2.72
C HIS A 272 12.20 2.60 1.24
N SER A 273 13.35 2.00 0.97
CA SER A 273 13.78 1.58 -0.37
C SER A 273 14.28 0.15 -0.34
N PHE A 274 14.10 -0.56 -1.45
CA PHE A 274 14.78 -1.80 -1.77
C PHE A 274 15.29 -1.68 -3.20
N LEU A 275 16.60 -1.55 -3.36
CA LEU A 275 17.21 -1.25 -4.65
C LEU A 275 18.50 -2.06 -4.84
N ASN A 276 18.58 -2.85 -5.90
CA ASN A 276 19.74 -3.71 -6.19
C ASN A 276 20.12 -4.63 -4.99
N GLY A 277 19.12 -5.15 -4.28
CA GLY A 277 19.33 -6.05 -3.14
C GLY A 277 19.75 -5.36 -1.83
N ARG A 278 19.73 -4.03 -1.78
CA ARG A 278 20.04 -3.23 -0.57
C ARG A 278 18.78 -2.55 -0.06
N ARG A 279 18.63 -2.52 1.28
CA ARG A 279 17.57 -1.79 1.98
C ARG A 279 18.13 -0.56 2.64
N PHE A 280 17.43 0.55 2.49
CA PHE A 280 17.72 1.78 3.20
C PHE A 280 16.43 2.59 3.42
N ALA A 281 16.46 3.46 4.42
CA ALA A 281 15.33 4.32 4.74
C ALA A 281 15.78 5.71 5.15
N PHE A 282 14.96 6.72 4.86
CA PHE A 282 15.11 8.04 5.45
C PHE A 282 14.56 8.06 6.88
N ALA A 283 15.23 8.79 7.78
CA ALA A 283 14.75 8.98 9.13
C ALA A 283 13.36 9.66 9.15
N ARG A 284 12.56 9.37 10.17
CA ARG A 284 11.26 10.02 10.43
C ARG A 284 11.46 11.41 11.03
N ASP A 285 12.20 12.28 10.34
CA ASP A 285 12.49 13.66 10.76
C ASP A 285 12.40 14.61 9.56
N ILE A 286 11.30 15.35 9.51
CA ILE A 286 11.05 16.31 8.42
C ILE A 286 12.03 17.49 8.44
N ARG A 287 12.50 17.93 9.62
CA ARG A 287 13.42 19.06 9.71
C ARG A 287 14.80 18.70 9.20
N ALA A 288 15.32 17.56 9.62
CA ALA A 288 16.56 17.01 9.08
C ALA A 288 16.46 16.71 7.58
N TYR A 289 15.28 16.29 7.09
CA TYR A 289 15.03 16.10 5.66
C TYR A 289 15.08 17.41 4.87
N ILE A 290 14.43 18.46 5.37
CA ILE A 290 14.42 19.78 4.75
C ILE A 290 15.83 20.38 4.70
N SER A 291 16.60 20.31 5.79
CA SER A 291 17.97 20.83 5.86
C SER A 291 18.97 20.05 4.99
N GLY A 292 18.62 18.83 4.56
CA GLY A 292 19.52 17.96 3.80
C GLY A 292 20.49 17.16 4.67
N GLU A 293 20.31 17.17 5.99
CA GLU A 293 21.08 16.37 6.95
C GLU A 293 20.60 14.92 7.03
N SER A 294 19.37 14.64 6.58
CA SER A 294 18.82 13.29 6.53
C SER A 294 19.45 12.52 5.39
N ILE A 295 20.45 11.71 5.72
CA ILE A 295 21.00 10.70 4.82
C ILE A 295 20.25 9.38 5.04
N PRO A 296 20.09 8.53 4.01
CA PRO A 296 19.53 7.19 4.19
C PRO A 296 20.29 6.42 5.24
N GLN A 297 19.55 5.84 6.18
CA GLN A 297 20.06 5.02 7.28
C GLN A 297 19.67 3.55 7.04
N ASP A 298 20.34 2.65 7.75
CA ASP A 298 20.05 1.21 7.73
C ASP A 298 20.24 0.57 6.36
N GLU A 299 21.36 0.90 5.68
CA GLU A 299 21.77 0.14 4.50
C GLU A 299 22.15 -1.29 4.91
N GLU A 300 21.19 -2.20 4.74
CA GLU A 300 21.42 -3.63 4.93
C GLU A 300 21.54 -4.33 3.57
N GLU A 301 22.64 -5.05 3.37
CA GLU A 301 22.76 -5.98 2.27
C GLU A 301 22.11 -7.31 2.67
N VAL A 302 21.02 -7.69 1.97
CA VAL A 302 20.26 -8.88 2.30
C VAL A 302 20.97 -10.11 1.73
N SER A 303 21.46 -11.01 2.60
CA SER A 303 22.09 -12.25 2.17
C SER A 303 21.09 -13.18 1.45
N ASP A 304 21.57 -14.04 0.55
CA ASP A 304 20.71 -14.99 -0.20
C ASP A 304 19.93 -15.92 0.72
N PHE A 305 20.50 -16.32 1.85
CA PHE A 305 19.83 -17.12 2.87
C PHE A 305 18.61 -16.40 3.47
N ARG A 306 18.72 -15.11 3.77
CA ARG A 306 17.59 -14.31 4.25
C ARG A 306 16.55 -14.07 3.16
N ARG A 307 17.00 -13.90 1.90
CA ARG A 307 16.11 -13.64 0.76
C ARG A 307 15.13 -14.78 0.49
N GLN A 308 15.54 -16.04 0.70
CA GLN A 308 14.62 -17.19 0.54
C GLN A 308 13.46 -17.15 1.54
N GLY A 309 13.76 -16.88 2.83
CA GLY A 309 12.74 -16.72 3.86
C GLY A 309 11.83 -15.52 3.58
N GLU A 310 12.39 -14.40 3.13
CA GLU A 310 11.62 -13.23 2.73
C GLU A 310 10.74 -13.47 1.51
N TYR A 311 11.24 -14.19 0.49
CA TYR A 311 10.44 -14.60 -0.66
C TYR A 311 9.20 -15.36 -0.20
N LEU A 312 9.36 -16.38 0.64
CA LEU A 312 8.24 -17.14 1.20
C LEU A 312 7.32 -16.23 2.02
N MET A 313 7.88 -15.38 2.88
CA MET A 313 7.13 -14.49 3.76
C MET A 313 6.23 -13.52 2.99
N VAL A 314 6.70 -12.95 1.89
CA VAL A 314 5.90 -11.98 1.12
C VAL A 314 4.98 -12.67 0.11
N ARG A 315 5.45 -13.74 -0.56
CA ARG A 315 4.65 -14.45 -1.57
C ARG A 315 3.45 -15.17 -0.96
N LEU A 316 3.58 -15.75 0.23
CA LEU A 316 2.47 -16.41 0.94
C LEU A 316 1.41 -15.44 1.47
N ARG A 317 1.65 -14.13 1.41
CA ARG A 317 0.62 -13.11 1.68
C ARG A 317 -0.20 -12.73 0.45
N THR A 318 0.08 -13.34 -0.69
CA THR A 318 -0.64 -13.10 -1.95
C THR A 318 -1.34 -14.37 -2.44
N SER A 319 -2.41 -14.21 -3.20
CA SER A 319 -3.08 -15.32 -3.88
C SER A 319 -2.22 -15.95 -4.97
N ASP A 320 -1.20 -15.24 -5.47
CA ASP A 320 -0.25 -15.79 -6.43
C ASP A 320 0.68 -16.81 -5.77
N GLY A 321 0.85 -16.77 -4.45
CA GLY A 321 1.62 -17.73 -3.68
C GLY A 321 3.11 -17.80 -4.03
N ALA A 322 3.80 -18.80 -3.48
CA ALA A 322 5.22 -19.07 -3.69
C ALA A 322 5.42 -20.24 -4.68
N ASP A 323 6.21 -20.01 -5.73
CA ASP A 323 6.57 -21.03 -6.69
C ASP A 323 7.85 -21.75 -6.22
N MET A 324 7.77 -23.04 -5.97
CA MET A 324 8.90 -23.84 -5.47
C MET A 324 10.00 -23.98 -6.52
N HIS A 325 9.65 -24.00 -7.80
CA HIS A 325 10.64 -24.01 -8.87
C HIS A 325 11.44 -22.70 -8.95
N ASP A 326 10.74 -21.55 -8.79
CA ASP A 326 11.40 -20.24 -8.68
C ASP A 326 12.32 -20.16 -7.45
N LEU A 327 11.86 -20.67 -6.30
CA LEU A 327 12.62 -20.71 -5.06
C LEU A 327 13.92 -21.50 -5.22
N GLU A 328 13.82 -22.70 -5.79
CA GLU A 328 14.97 -23.59 -6.05
C GLU A 328 15.98 -22.93 -7.00
N ASN A 329 15.49 -22.34 -8.11
CA ASN A 329 16.36 -21.75 -9.12
C ASN A 329 17.02 -20.45 -8.66
N ARG A 330 16.32 -19.61 -7.93
CA ARG A 330 16.84 -18.30 -7.48
C ARG A 330 17.83 -18.42 -6.32
N TYR A 331 17.58 -19.34 -5.41
CA TYR A 331 18.32 -19.41 -4.14
C TYR A 331 19.11 -20.71 -3.97
N HIS A 332 19.04 -21.63 -4.94
CA HIS A 332 19.77 -22.89 -4.93
C HIS A 332 19.52 -23.75 -3.69
N VAL A 333 18.28 -23.83 -3.24
CA VAL A 333 17.84 -24.53 -2.02
C VAL A 333 16.93 -25.69 -2.35
N SER A 334 16.92 -26.72 -1.48
CA SER A 334 15.95 -27.82 -1.60
C SER A 334 14.56 -27.35 -1.17
N THR A 335 13.53 -27.63 -1.94
CA THR A 335 12.15 -27.27 -1.63
C THR A 335 11.41 -28.34 -0.82
N ALA A 336 11.99 -29.52 -0.67
CA ALA A 336 11.36 -30.66 -0.01
C ALA A 336 10.86 -30.38 1.44
N PRO A 337 11.62 -29.66 2.32
CA PRO A 337 11.12 -29.32 3.65
C PRO A 337 9.86 -28.44 3.61
N TYR A 338 9.83 -27.44 2.74
CA TYR A 338 8.69 -26.53 2.58
C TYR A 338 7.46 -27.26 2.07
N GLU A 339 7.64 -28.11 1.04
CA GLU A 339 6.55 -28.92 0.48
C GLU A 339 5.93 -29.87 1.50
N GLN A 340 6.73 -30.42 2.42
CA GLN A 340 6.21 -31.26 3.49
C GLN A 340 5.23 -30.48 4.39
N VAL A 341 5.57 -29.25 4.77
CA VAL A 341 4.70 -28.36 5.55
C VAL A 341 3.43 -28.01 4.75
N PHE A 342 3.59 -27.63 3.47
CA PHE A 342 2.44 -27.29 2.63
C PHE A 342 1.47 -28.46 2.45
N ARG A 343 1.94 -29.66 2.25
CA ARG A 343 1.07 -30.85 2.15
C ARG A 343 0.30 -31.13 3.45
N MET A 344 0.88 -30.81 4.61
CA MET A 344 0.18 -30.90 5.87
C MET A 344 -0.92 -29.79 5.95
N LEU A 345 -0.60 -28.57 5.57
CA LEU A 345 -1.56 -27.45 5.54
C LEU A 345 -2.72 -27.71 4.55
N GLU A 346 -2.44 -28.31 3.40
CA GLU A 346 -3.44 -28.68 2.40
C GLU A 346 -4.48 -29.66 2.96
N LYS A 347 -4.04 -30.68 3.73
CA LYS A 347 -4.95 -31.62 4.40
C LYS A 347 -5.92 -30.94 5.38
N HIS A 348 -5.53 -29.77 5.90
CA HIS A 348 -6.36 -28.96 6.80
C HIS A 348 -7.11 -27.83 6.08
N GLY A 349 -7.02 -27.75 4.74
CA GLY A 349 -7.69 -26.72 3.95
C GLY A 349 -7.08 -25.30 4.09
N LEU A 350 -5.85 -25.18 4.62
CA LEU A 350 -5.18 -23.90 4.85
C LEU A 350 -4.30 -23.46 3.68
N ALA A 351 -3.86 -24.41 2.84
CA ALA A 351 -3.10 -24.15 1.63
C ALA A 351 -3.64 -24.97 0.47
N ALA A 352 -3.33 -24.57 -0.75
CA ALA A 352 -3.59 -25.31 -1.97
C ALA A 352 -2.43 -25.08 -2.95
N HIS A 353 -2.36 -25.87 -4.04
CA HIS A 353 -1.33 -25.69 -5.04
C HIS A 353 -1.84 -25.86 -6.48
N GLU A 354 -1.13 -25.22 -7.40
CA GLU A 354 -1.25 -25.42 -8.85
C GLU A 354 0.16 -25.67 -9.41
N GLY A 355 0.44 -26.91 -9.85
CA GLY A 355 1.79 -27.32 -10.25
C GLY A 355 2.78 -27.19 -9.08
N THR A 356 3.83 -26.40 -9.27
CA THR A 356 4.87 -26.11 -8.26
C THR A 356 4.55 -24.94 -7.34
N ARG A 357 3.42 -24.26 -7.57
CA ARG A 357 3.04 -23.04 -6.87
C ARG A 357 2.08 -23.34 -5.72
N TRP A 358 2.48 -22.95 -4.49
CA TRP A 358 1.69 -23.06 -3.27
C TRP A 358 1.15 -21.70 -2.85
N TYR A 359 -0.12 -21.66 -2.45
CA TYR A 359 -0.78 -20.45 -1.96
C TYR A 359 -1.69 -20.76 -0.77
N LEU A 360 -1.95 -19.75 0.04
CA LEU A 360 -2.86 -19.89 1.18
C LEU A 360 -4.31 -19.69 0.74
N THR A 361 -5.22 -20.47 1.33
CA THR A 361 -6.66 -20.28 1.20
C THR A 361 -7.11 -19.06 2.03
N GLU A 362 -8.39 -18.64 1.90
CA GLU A 362 -8.95 -17.58 2.77
C GLU A 362 -8.83 -17.95 4.26
N GLN A 363 -8.99 -19.24 4.62
CA GLN A 363 -8.76 -19.72 5.99
C GLN A 363 -7.27 -19.68 6.37
N GLY A 364 -6.39 -20.01 5.43
CA GLY A 364 -4.94 -19.90 5.61
C GLY A 364 -4.48 -18.46 5.86
N PHE A 365 -5.09 -17.47 5.19
CA PHE A 365 -4.78 -16.06 5.42
C PHE A 365 -5.06 -15.59 6.86
N LEU A 366 -6.10 -16.12 7.51
CA LEU A 366 -6.40 -15.80 8.92
C LEU A 366 -5.26 -16.15 9.88
N VAL A 367 -4.52 -17.22 9.59
CA VAL A 367 -3.42 -17.72 10.39
C VAL A 367 -2.07 -17.62 9.66
N SER A 368 -1.98 -16.74 8.68
CA SER A 368 -0.84 -16.62 7.78
C SER A 368 0.49 -16.41 8.49
N ASN A 369 0.53 -15.63 9.57
CA ASN A 369 1.77 -15.40 10.31
C ASN A 369 2.32 -16.71 10.93
N SER A 370 1.47 -17.53 11.52
CA SER A 370 1.87 -18.82 12.09
C SER A 370 2.30 -19.79 10.99
N ILE A 371 1.59 -19.82 9.86
CA ILE A 371 1.95 -20.64 8.70
C ILE A 371 3.30 -20.22 8.14
N ILE A 372 3.49 -18.93 7.90
CA ILE A 372 4.72 -18.37 7.33
C ILE A 372 5.92 -18.71 8.22
N ASN A 373 5.78 -18.54 9.53
CA ASN A 373 6.84 -18.91 10.47
C ASN A 373 7.19 -20.39 10.37
N ALA A 374 6.18 -21.28 10.39
CA ALA A 374 6.40 -22.72 10.29
C ALA A 374 7.05 -23.12 8.94
N VAL A 375 6.68 -22.45 7.83
CA VAL A 375 7.28 -22.70 6.51
C VAL A 375 8.72 -22.23 6.47
N VAL A 376 9.02 -21.01 6.98
CA VAL A 376 10.39 -20.46 6.98
C VAL A 376 11.32 -21.29 7.87
N GLU A 377 10.88 -21.66 9.08
CA GLU A 377 11.64 -22.50 10.02
C GLU A 377 11.94 -23.91 9.47
N ALA A 378 11.09 -24.44 8.59
CA ALA A 378 11.33 -25.75 7.97
C ALA A 378 12.54 -25.77 7.03
N GLY A 379 12.99 -24.60 6.57
CA GLY A 379 14.17 -24.45 5.71
C GLY A 379 15.46 -24.17 6.44
N GLU A 380 15.39 -23.94 7.76
CA GLU A 380 16.56 -23.74 8.63
C GLU A 380 17.14 -25.09 9.09
#